data_f7950081686ad757bd6caa146d49d810
#
_entry.id   f7950081686ad757bd6caa146d49d810
#
_cell.length_a   1.000
_cell.length_b   1.000
_cell.length_c   1.000
_cell.angle_alpha   90.00
_cell.angle_beta   90.00
_cell.angle_gamma   90.00
#
_symmetry.space_group_name_H-M   'P 1'
#
loop_
_entity.id
_entity.type
_entity.pdbx_description
1 polymer ?
#
loop_
_entity_poly.entity_id
_entity_poly.type
_entity_poly.pdbx_seq_one_letter_code
_entity_poly.pdbx_strand_id
1 'polypeptide(L)'
;MYEISQVNRYINPTMELLPSRNYLDGTVGIRSGIAPGFWFDVFGGYKITNDEVFFVPTLLPPSLQGDIFANTSVAMQANAKHAFGGVNLKYSYQQLFDINLKGVYNSWNVDDIEDAYGKPEMELTAGITVRPISQVTASLDYYLATGRKTFLGRPEGEKMKNINELNLTGTYTLNDTFGLYLKLNNVLFQKYELYYGYPMQSFSAMIGVNINF
;
A
#
# COMPACT_ATOMS: atom_id res chain seq x y z
N MET A 1 -16.26 0.69 6.15
CA MET A 1 -16.84 1.68 7.09
C MET A 1 -15.87 2.10 8.20
N TYR A 2 -15.17 1.17 8.83
CA TYR A 2 -14.24 1.45 9.95
C TYR A 2 -13.01 2.26 9.53
N GLU A 3 -12.44 1.99 8.37
CA GLU A 3 -11.27 2.75 7.83
C GLU A 3 -11.61 4.21 7.51
N ILE A 4 -12.80 4.45 6.99
CA ILE A 4 -13.26 5.80 6.63
C ILE A 4 -13.40 6.68 7.87
N SER A 5 -13.87 6.13 9.00
CA SER A 5 -14.05 6.88 10.24
C SER A 5 -12.73 7.22 10.94
N GLN A 6 -11.67 6.44 10.72
CA GLN A 6 -10.34 6.71 11.28
C GLN A 6 -9.54 7.74 10.49
N VAL A 7 -9.72 7.76 9.16
CA VAL A 7 -8.98 8.66 8.27
C VAL A 7 -9.57 10.06 8.25
N ASN A 8 -10.85 10.21 8.55
CA ASN A 8 -11.53 11.50 8.40
C ASN A 8 -12.36 11.85 9.63
N ARG A 9 -11.77 12.58 10.59
CA ARG A 9 -12.49 13.14 11.75
C ARG A 9 -13.61 14.11 11.38
N TYR A 10 -13.69 14.52 10.12
CA TYR A 10 -14.59 15.54 9.60
C TYR A 10 -15.40 15.03 8.40
N ILE A 11 -15.71 13.73 8.34
CA ILE A 11 -16.72 13.24 7.40
C ILE A 11 -18.01 13.99 7.72
N ASN A 12 -18.56 14.65 6.71
CA ASN A 12 -19.85 15.28 6.83
C ASN A 12 -20.85 14.24 7.36
N PRO A 13 -21.41 14.39 8.57
CA PRO A 13 -22.30 13.39 9.16
C PRO A 13 -23.60 13.17 8.39
N THR A 14 -23.87 14.01 7.38
CA THR A 14 -25.01 13.87 6.47
C THR A 14 -24.69 13.05 5.23
N MET A 15 -23.47 12.55 5.06
CA MET A 15 -23.07 11.76 3.93
C MET A 15 -23.41 10.28 4.18
N GLU A 16 -24.47 9.80 3.59
CA GLU A 16 -24.79 8.38 3.54
C GLU A 16 -23.89 7.70 2.51
N LEU A 17 -22.89 6.95 3.00
CA LEU A 17 -22.08 6.10 2.15
C LEU A 17 -22.78 4.78 1.92
N LEU A 18 -22.95 4.43 0.65
CA LEU A 18 -23.44 3.12 0.25
C LEU A 18 -22.34 2.06 0.41
N PRO A 19 -22.66 0.81 0.73
CA PRO A 19 -21.68 -0.24 0.76
C PRO A 19 -21.11 -0.50 -0.64
N SER A 20 -19.78 -0.45 -0.81
CA SER A 20 -19.14 -0.82 -2.07
C SER A 20 -19.45 -2.28 -2.42
N ARG A 21 -19.83 -2.51 -3.69
CA ARG A 21 -20.24 -3.83 -4.19
C ARG A 21 -19.40 -4.22 -5.39
N ASN A 22 -18.67 -5.33 -5.28
CA ASN A 22 -18.03 -5.94 -6.44
C ASN A 22 -19.10 -6.60 -7.32
N TYR A 23 -19.28 -6.07 -8.51
CA TYR A 23 -20.16 -6.64 -9.54
C TYR A 23 -19.47 -7.74 -10.32
N LEU A 24 -18.17 -7.56 -10.60
CA LEU A 24 -17.31 -8.53 -11.25
C LEU A 24 -15.93 -8.46 -10.59
N ASP A 25 -15.34 -9.59 -10.32
CA ASP A 25 -13.95 -9.71 -9.85
C ASP A 25 -13.37 -11.01 -10.42
N GLY A 26 -12.59 -10.88 -11.50
CA GLY A 26 -12.00 -12.00 -12.22
C GLY A 26 -10.49 -11.84 -12.35
N THR A 27 -9.74 -12.88 -12.00
CA THR A 27 -8.30 -12.95 -12.16
C THR A 27 -7.93 -14.27 -12.85
N VAL A 28 -7.03 -14.19 -13.82
CA VAL A 28 -6.41 -15.33 -14.48
C VAL A 28 -4.91 -15.22 -14.38
N GLY A 29 -4.21 -16.35 -14.33
CA GLY A 29 -2.76 -16.35 -14.25
C GLY A 29 -2.15 -17.71 -14.54
N ILE A 30 -0.85 -17.69 -14.77
CA ILE A 30 -0.03 -18.88 -14.97
C ILE A 30 1.07 -18.86 -13.92
N ARG A 31 1.17 -19.94 -13.17
CA ARG A 31 2.22 -20.14 -12.18
C ARG A 31 3.04 -21.37 -12.56
N SER A 32 4.36 -21.26 -12.54
CA SER A 32 5.26 -22.37 -12.81
C SER A 32 6.57 -22.26 -12.02
N GLY A 33 7.18 -23.41 -11.75
CA GLY A 33 8.57 -23.50 -11.33
C GLY A 33 9.44 -23.73 -12.55
N ILE A 34 10.45 -22.90 -12.75
CA ILE A 34 11.38 -23.02 -13.91
C ILE A 34 12.61 -23.81 -13.49
N ALA A 35 13.06 -23.68 -12.26
CA ALA A 35 14.24 -24.34 -11.70
C ALA A 35 14.03 -24.59 -10.20
N PRO A 36 14.85 -25.46 -9.58
CA PRO A 36 14.80 -25.67 -8.15
C PRO A 36 14.87 -24.36 -7.38
N GLY A 37 13.86 -24.12 -6.54
CA GLY A 37 13.71 -22.91 -5.75
C GLY A 37 13.22 -21.66 -6.51
N PHE A 38 13.11 -21.68 -7.84
CA PHE A 38 12.64 -20.54 -8.62
C PHE A 38 11.20 -20.74 -9.13
N TRP A 39 10.35 -19.79 -8.76
CA TRP A 39 8.94 -19.74 -9.16
C TRP A 39 8.60 -18.39 -9.78
N PHE A 40 7.73 -18.43 -10.78
CA PHE A 40 7.13 -17.24 -11.34
C PHE A 40 5.61 -17.38 -11.41
N ASP A 41 4.94 -16.25 -11.38
CA ASP A 41 3.49 -16.13 -11.49
C ASP A 41 3.21 -14.88 -12.34
N VAL A 42 2.55 -15.05 -13.47
CA VAL A 42 2.08 -13.95 -14.33
C VAL A 42 0.57 -13.97 -14.28
N PHE A 43 -0.02 -12.85 -13.92
CA PHE A 43 -1.47 -12.75 -13.73
C PHE A 43 -2.03 -11.45 -14.30
N GLY A 44 -3.31 -11.47 -14.59
CA GLY A 44 -4.06 -10.29 -14.95
C GLY A 44 -5.51 -10.45 -14.55
N GLY A 45 -6.17 -9.36 -14.32
CA GLY A 45 -7.55 -9.37 -13.87
C GLY A 45 -8.30 -8.11 -14.24
N TYR A 46 -9.60 -8.21 -14.04
CA TYR A 46 -10.53 -7.13 -14.26
C TYR A 46 -11.60 -7.13 -13.17
N LYS A 47 -11.83 -5.96 -12.60
CA LYS A 47 -12.77 -5.76 -11.51
C LYS A 47 -13.72 -4.62 -11.84
N ILE A 48 -15.01 -4.81 -11.56
CA ILE A 48 -16.02 -3.76 -11.58
C ILE A 48 -16.58 -3.62 -10.18
N THR A 49 -16.44 -2.43 -9.60
CA THR A 49 -16.96 -2.11 -8.27
C THR A 49 -17.93 -0.95 -8.37
N ASN A 50 -19.14 -1.13 -7.89
CA ASN A 50 -20.08 -0.04 -7.69
C ASN A 50 -19.83 0.58 -6.33
N ASP A 51 -19.99 1.90 -6.27
CA ASP A 51 -19.83 2.68 -5.03
C ASP A 51 -18.42 2.53 -4.41
N GLU A 52 -17.36 2.39 -5.24
CA GLU A 52 -15.96 2.41 -4.76
C GLU A 52 -15.66 3.75 -4.10
N VAL A 53 -14.97 3.71 -2.98
CA VAL A 53 -14.66 4.91 -2.19
C VAL A 53 -13.32 5.50 -2.62
N PHE A 54 -13.35 6.80 -2.93
CA PHE A 54 -12.17 7.61 -3.22
C PHE A 54 -12.08 8.77 -2.23
N PHE A 55 -10.87 9.13 -1.83
CA PHE A 55 -10.64 10.28 -0.97
C PHE A 55 -10.19 11.45 -1.83
N VAL A 56 -11.03 12.47 -1.90
CA VAL A 56 -10.83 13.67 -2.70
C VAL A 56 -10.61 14.86 -1.77
N PRO A 57 -9.49 15.59 -1.89
CA PRO A 57 -9.32 16.83 -1.15
C PRO A 57 -10.40 17.82 -1.53
N THR A 58 -11.01 18.44 -0.54
CA THR A 58 -11.95 19.56 -0.75
C THR A 58 -11.46 20.79 -0.03
N LEU A 59 -11.68 21.95 -0.64
CA LEU A 59 -11.45 23.23 0.02
C LEU A 59 -12.59 23.45 1.01
N LEU A 60 -12.25 23.72 2.26
CA LEU A 60 -13.23 24.15 3.24
C LEU A 60 -13.84 25.47 2.80
N PRO A 61 -15.13 25.72 3.09
CA PRO A 61 -15.75 27.01 2.90
C PRO A 61 -14.91 28.12 3.54
N PRO A 62 -14.89 29.34 2.96
CA PRO A 62 -14.10 30.46 3.50
C PRO A 62 -14.36 30.77 4.99
N SER A 63 -15.55 30.45 5.48
CA SER A 63 -15.92 30.60 6.89
C SER A 63 -15.17 29.66 7.85
N LEU A 64 -14.58 28.57 7.33
CA LEU A 64 -13.82 27.59 8.10
C LEU A 64 -12.32 27.60 7.78
N GLN A 65 -11.87 28.44 6.84
CA GLN A 65 -10.46 28.52 6.43
C GLN A 65 -9.56 29.23 7.47
N GLY A 66 -10.12 29.87 8.48
CA GLY A 66 -9.35 30.56 9.54
C GLY A 66 -8.68 29.62 10.53
N ASP A 67 -9.08 28.36 10.58
CA ASP A 67 -8.51 27.35 11.45
C ASP A 67 -7.74 26.30 10.62
N ILE A 68 -6.66 25.84 11.17
CA ILE A 68 -5.59 24.91 10.81
C ILE A 68 -5.90 23.80 9.74
N PHE A 69 -7.11 23.69 9.25
CA PHE A 69 -7.59 22.58 8.40
C PHE A 69 -8.06 23.04 7.01
N ALA A 70 -7.22 23.80 6.32
CA ALA A 70 -7.53 24.28 4.98
C ALA A 70 -7.73 23.14 3.93
N ASN A 71 -7.32 21.92 4.24
CA ASN A 71 -7.40 20.79 3.35
C ASN A 71 -8.01 19.58 4.08
N THR A 72 -9.27 19.33 3.87
CA THR A 72 -9.94 18.08 4.29
C THR A 72 -10.13 17.18 3.09
N SER A 73 -9.97 15.88 3.28
CA SER A 73 -10.38 14.90 2.29
C SER A 73 -11.82 14.47 2.55
N VAL A 74 -12.62 14.45 1.49
CA VAL A 74 -14.00 13.95 1.51
C VAL A 74 -14.00 12.59 0.85
N ALA A 75 -14.72 11.64 1.44
CA ALA A 75 -15.00 10.37 0.78
C ALA A 75 -16.04 10.60 -0.32
N MET A 76 -15.69 10.26 -1.55
CA MET A 76 -16.60 10.23 -2.69
C MET A 76 -16.79 8.79 -3.15
N GLN A 77 -17.98 8.46 -3.63
CA GLN A 77 -18.25 7.15 -4.20
C GLN A 77 -18.45 7.30 -5.70
N ALA A 78 -17.84 6.38 -6.45
CA ALA A 78 -17.97 6.30 -7.89
C ALA A 78 -17.94 4.84 -8.34
N ASN A 79 -18.55 4.55 -9.49
CA ASN A 79 -18.38 3.25 -10.10
C ASN A 79 -17.00 3.16 -10.75
N ALA A 80 -16.29 2.10 -10.44
CA ALA A 80 -14.91 1.91 -10.87
C ALA A 80 -14.74 0.63 -11.68
N LYS A 81 -14.00 0.73 -12.78
CA LYS A 81 -13.50 -0.38 -13.59
C LYS A 81 -11.99 -0.40 -13.44
N HIS A 82 -11.47 -1.51 -12.96
CA HIS A 82 -10.05 -1.69 -12.67
C HIS A 82 -9.52 -2.89 -13.45
N ALA A 83 -8.64 -2.62 -14.41
CA ALA A 83 -7.84 -3.64 -15.08
C ALA A 83 -6.45 -3.66 -14.45
N PHE A 84 -5.92 -4.83 -14.19
CA PHE A 84 -4.57 -4.98 -13.64
C PHE A 84 -3.84 -6.16 -14.25
N GLY A 85 -2.52 -6.06 -14.25
CA GLY A 85 -1.64 -7.14 -14.64
C GLY A 85 -0.34 -7.09 -13.84
N GLY A 86 0.22 -8.25 -13.58
CA GLY A 86 1.43 -8.31 -12.77
C GLY A 86 2.25 -9.56 -12.93
N VAL A 87 3.44 -9.48 -12.35
CA VAL A 87 4.40 -10.59 -12.29
C VAL A 87 4.84 -10.72 -10.83
N ASN A 88 4.94 -11.98 -10.38
CA ASN A 88 5.49 -12.31 -9.09
C ASN A 88 6.61 -13.34 -9.30
N LEU A 89 7.80 -13.03 -8.82
CA LEU A 89 8.98 -13.89 -8.87
C LEU A 89 9.38 -14.26 -7.46
N LYS A 90 9.65 -15.54 -7.22
CA LYS A 90 10.16 -16.03 -5.95
C LYS A 90 11.36 -16.93 -6.21
N TYR A 91 12.40 -16.70 -5.43
CA TYR A 91 13.56 -17.58 -5.43
C TYR A 91 13.95 -17.92 -4.00
N SER A 92 14.09 -19.20 -3.73
CA SER A 92 14.53 -19.73 -2.44
C SER A 92 15.77 -20.60 -2.66
N TYR A 93 16.83 -20.31 -1.96
CA TYR A 93 18.05 -21.10 -2.00
C TYR A 93 18.28 -21.78 -0.65
N GLN A 94 18.01 -23.09 -0.61
CA GLN A 94 18.08 -23.90 0.59
C GLN A 94 17.29 -23.24 1.75
N GLN A 95 17.92 -23.13 2.93
CA GLN A 95 17.39 -22.35 4.05
C GLN A 95 18.12 -21.02 4.24
N LEU A 96 19.06 -20.70 3.33
CA LEU A 96 19.96 -19.54 3.47
C LEU A 96 19.27 -18.23 3.14
N PHE A 97 18.54 -18.17 2.03
CA PHE A 97 17.86 -16.93 1.65
C PHE A 97 16.63 -17.17 0.77
N ASP A 98 15.72 -16.24 0.87
CA ASP A 98 14.53 -16.11 0.04
C ASP A 98 14.50 -14.71 -0.58
N ILE A 99 14.16 -14.65 -1.86
CA ILE A 99 13.92 -13.39 -2.59
C ILE A 99 12.50 -13.44 -3.15
N ASN A 100 11.78 -12.34 -3.00
CA ASN A 100 10.49 -12.13 -3.66
C ASN A 100 10.47 -10.79 -4.37
N LEU A 101 9.87 -10.75 -5.54
CA LEU A 101 9.67 -9.55 -6.34
C LEU A 101 8.28 -9.62 -6.95
N LYS A 102 7.46 -8.59 -6.72
CA LYS A 102 6.13 -8.47 -7.29
C LYS A 102 5.96 -7.09 -7.90
N GLY A 103 5.63 -7.05 -9.20
CA GLY A 103 5.24 -5.84 -9.89
C GLY A 103 3.80 -5.93 -10.36
N VAL A 104 3.03 -4.86 -10.20
CA VAL A 104 1.64 -4.76 -10.66
C VAL A 104 1.47 -3.44 -11.38
N TYR A 105 0.85 -3.47 -12.54
CA TYR A 105 0.35 -2.31 -13.24
C TYR A 105 -1.17 -2.26 -13.15
N ASN A 106 -1.71 -1.10 -12.80
CA ASN A 106 -3.12 -0.85 -12.60
C ASN A 106 -3.62 0.19 -13.59
N SER A 107 -4.75 -0.08 -14.21
CA SER A 107 -5.48 0.87 -15.06
C SER A 107 -6.88 1.06 -14.49
N TRP A 108 -7.21 2.29 -14.17
CA TRP A 108 -8.48 2.67 -13.57
C TRP A 108 -9.31 3.49 -14.55
N ASN A 109 -10.60 3.16 -14.62
CA ASN A 109 -11.62 3.99 -15.26
C ASN A 109 -12.74 4.17 -14.24
N VAL A 110 -13.06 5.41 -13.92
CA VAL A 110 -14.07 5.77 -12.90
C VAL A 110 -15.12 6.66 -13.53
N ASP A 111 -16.36 6.43 -13.15
CA ASP A 111 -17.49 7.24 -13.59
C ASP A 111 -17.65 8.42 -12.59
N ASP A 112 -18.12 9.57 -13.06
CA ASP A 112 -18.47 10.77 -12.26
C ASP A 112 -17.31 11.48 -11.54
N ILE A 113 -16.11 10.94 -11.60
CA ILE A 113 -14.88 11.61 -11.16
C ILE A 113 -13.80 11.46 -12.23
N GLU A 114 -12.89 12.42 -12.31
CA GLU A 114 -11.94 12.48 -13.44
C GLU A 114 -10.78 11.50 -13.33
N ASP A 115 -10.46 11.06 -12.12
CA ASP A 115 -9.35 10.14 -11.89
C ASP A 115 -9.58 9.26 -10.65
N ALA A 116 -8.93 8.10 -10.59
CA ALA A 116 -8.94 7.22 -9.43
C ALA A 116 -8.00 7.74 -8.33
N TYR A 117 -8.40 8.83 -7.67
CA TYR A 117 -7.56 9.56 -6.73
C TYR A 117 -7.00 8.66 -5.61
N GLY A 118 -5.70 8.82 -5.35
CA GLY A 118 -4.97 8.04 -4.36
C GLY A 118 -4.54 6.64 -4.80
N LYS A 119 -5.14 6.10 -5.87
CA LYS A 119 -4.82 4.75 -6.38
C LYS A 119 -3.53 4.79 -7.21
N PRO A 120 -2.58 3.86 -7.00
CA PRO A 120 -1.36 3.80 -7.80
C PRO A 120 -1.59 3.22 -9.19
N GLU A 121 -0.85 3.73 -10.18
CA GLU A 121 -0.77 3.10 -11.52
C GLU A 121 0.21 1.93 -11.52
N MET A 122 1.31 2.03 -10.76
CA MET A 122 2.29 0.95 -10.66
C MET A 122 2.70 0.73 -9.21
N GLU A 123 2.80 -0.53 -8.83
CA GLU A 123 3.29 -0.98 -7.53
C GLU A 123 4.40 -2.00 -7.71
N LEU A 124 5.44 -1.88 -6.91
CA LEU A 124 6.52 -2.83 -6.81
C LEU A 124 6.75 -3.18 -5.35
N THR A 125 6.78 -4.47 -5.06
CA THR A 125 7.20 -5.01 -3.76
C THR A 125 8.40 -5.91 -3.98
N ALA A 126 9.48 -5.67 -3.26
CA ALA A 126 10.66 -6.52 -3.28
C ALA A 126 11.05 -6.87 -1.85
N GLY A 127 11.41 -8.12 -1.61
CA GLY A 127 11.85 -8.59 -0.32
C GLY A 127 13.02 -9.56 -0.45
N ILE A 128 13.94 -9.49 0.49
CA ILE A 128 14.98 -10.48 0.69
C ILE A 128 15.05 -10.85 2.16
N THR A 129 15.05 -12.15 2.43
CA THR A 129 15.26 -12.69 3.78
C THR A 129 16.49 -13.56 3.75
N VAL A 130 17.42 -13.35 4.66
CA VAL A 130 18.65 -14.12 4.80
C VAL A 130 18.74 -14.77 6.19
N ARG A 131 19.26 -15.99 6.22
CA ARG A 131 19.46 -16.79 7.43
C ARG A 131 20.88 -17.34 7.43
N PRO A 132 21.89 -16.47 7.75
CA PRO A 132 23.30 -16.88 7.66
C PRO A 132 23.66 -17.99 8.64
N ILE A 133 22.98 -18.06 9.75
CA ILE A 133 23.00 -19.13 10.75
C ILE A 133 21.60 -19.37 11.28
N SER A 134 21.35 -20.52 11.90
CA SER A 134 20.03 -20.92 12.39
C SER A 134 19.40 -19.95 13.39
N GLN A 135 20.24 -19.21 14.12
CA GLN A 135 19.81 -18.26 15.15
C GLN A 135 19.49 -16.87 14.59
N VAL A 136 19.94 -16.53 13.37
CA VAL A 136 19.82 -15.17 12.81
C VAL A 136 18.93 -15.18 11.59
N THR A 137 17.92 -14.33 11.59
CA THR A 137 17.15 -14.00 10.40
C THR A 137 17.18 -12.48 10.20
N ALA A 138 17.49 -12.04 8.98
CA ALA A 138 17.41 -10.63 8.60
C ALA A 138 16.57 -10.51 7.33
N SER A 139 15.67 -9.52 7.30
CA SER A 139 14.81 -9.24 6.14
C SER A 139 14.90 -7.78 5.76
N LEU A 140 14.91 -7.54 4.46
CA LEU A 140 14.80 -6.22 3.83
C LEU A 140 13.57 -6.24 2.94
N ASP A 141 12.65 -5.31 3.16
CA ASP A 141 11.41 -5.18 2.42
C ASP A 141 11.32 -3.78 1.80
N TYR A 142 11.09 -3.74 0.49
CA TYR A 142 10.95 -2.51 -0.27
C TYR A 142 9.57 -2.42 -0.90
N TYR A 143 8.95 -1.25 -0.83
CA TYR A 143 7.69 -0.94 -1.48
C TYR A 143 7.80 0.37 -2.27
N LEU A 144 7.36 0.32 -3.53
CA LEU A 144 7.23 1.47 -4.42
C LEU A 144 5.79 1.55 -4.91
N ALA A 145 5.20 2.75 -4.84
CA ALA A 145 3.95 3.05 -5.53
C ALA A 145 4.08 4.36 -6.30
N THR A 146 3.70 4.35 -7.57
CA THR A 146 3.83 5.49 -8.48
C THR A 146 2.52 5.78 -9.20
N GLY A 147 2.45 6.94 -9.86
CA GLY A 147 1.29 7.32 -10.67
C GLY A 147 0.06 7.73 -9.87
N ARG A 148 0.20 7.93 -8.57
CA ARG A 148 -0.92 8.40 -7.73
C ARG A 148 -1.22 9.86 -8.02
N LYS A 149 -2.50 10.20 -8.09
CA LYS A 149 -2.98 11.56 -8.31
C LYS A 149 -3.89 12.00 -7.17
N THR A 150 -4.02 13.30 -7.02
CA THR A 150 -4.95 13.94 -6.10
C THR A 150 -5.67 15.07 -6.81
N PHE A 151 -6.82 15.48 -6.29
CA PHE A 151 -7.55 16.64 -6.80
C PHE A 151 -7.16 17.88 -6.00
N LEU A 152 -6.70 18.92 -6.70
CA LEU A 152 -6.40 20.24 -6.12
C LEU A 152 -7.17 21.36 -6.83
N GLY A 153 -8.42 21.09 -7.22
CA GLY A 153 -9.26 22.05 -7.92
C GLY A 153 -8.98 22.15 -9.41
N ARG A 154 -8.17 21.24 -9.98
CA ARG A 154 -7.94 21.11 -11.42
C ARG A 154 -8.43 19.74 -11.89
N PRO A 155 -9.17 19.69 -13.01
CA PRO A 155 -9.72 18.47 -13.54
C PRO A 155 -8.68 17.37 -13.79
N GLU A 156 -7.50 17.74 -14.27
CA GLU A 156 -6.45 16.80 -14.68
C GLU A 156 -5.76 16.07 -13.51
N GLY A 157 -6.13 16.40 -12.27
CA GLY A 157 -5.47 15.90 -11.08
C GLY A 157 -4.02 16.37 -10.95
N GLU A 158 -3.47 16.33 -9.76
CA GLU A 158 -2.07 16.65 -9.51
C GLU A 158 -1.34 15.38 -9.01
N LYS A 159 -0.12 15.17 -9.50
CA LYS A 159 0.67 14.00 -9.12
C LYS A 159 1.11 14.09 -7.66
N MET A 160 0.83 13.06 -6.91
CA MET A 160 1.36 12.87 -5.56
C MET A 160 2.79 12.35 -5.63
N LYS A 161 3.55 12.57 -4.57
CA LYS A 161 4.87 11.95 -4.41
C LYS A 161 4.74 10.42 -4.44
N ASN A 162 5.67 9.76 -5.12
CA ASN A 162 5.77 8.32 -5.08
C ASN A 162 6.01 7.85 -3.64
N ILE A 163 5.44 6.72 -3.28
CA ILE A 163 5.80 6.01 -2.06
C ILE A 163 7.07 5.23 -2.36
N ASN A 164 8.05 5.34 -1.50
CA ASN A 164 9.37 4.71 -1.59
C ASN A 164 9.76 4.28 -0.18
N GLU A 165 9.38 3.10 0.24
CA GLU A 165 9.55 2.64 1.60
C GLU A 165 10.49 1.45 1.65
N LEU A 166 11.48 1.52 2.53
CA LEU A 166 12.43 0.44 2.79
C LEU A 166 12.40 0.12 4.28
N ASN A 167 12.13 -1.13 4.59
CA ASN A 167 12.04 -1.64 5.95
C ASN A 167 13.10 -2.71 6.19
N LEU A 168 13.68 -2.74 7.38
CA LEU A 168 14.65 -3.74 7.82
C LEU A 168 14.12 -4.42 9.08
N THR A 169 14.18 -5.75 9.10
CA THR A 169 13.85 -6.54 10.28
C THR A 169 15.01 -7.49 10.57
N GLY A 170 15.42 -7.59 11.81
CA GLY A 170 16.41 -8.57 12.29
C GLY A 170 15.86 -9.33 13.48
N THR A 171 16.07 -10.64 13.52
CA THR A 171 15.76 -11.47 14.69
C THR A 171 16.96 -12.31 15.06
N TYR A 172 17.17 -12.48 16.37
CA TYR A 172 18.20 -13.33 16.93
C TYR A 172 17.58 -14.25 17.99
N THR A 173 17.62 -15.55 17.74
CA THR A 173 17.15 -16.59 18.67
C THR A 173 18.30 -16.96 19.60
N LEU A 174 18.23 -16.57 20.85
CA LEU A 174 19.24 -16.91 21.85
C LEU A 174 19.16 -18.39 22.25
N ASN A 175 17.95 -18.86 22.50
CA ASN A 175 17.61 -20.25 22.82
C ASN A 175 16.12 -20.50 22.54
N ASP A 176 15.61 -21.68 22.90
CA ASP A 176 14.20 -22.06 22.63
C ASP A 176 13.18 -21.14 23.33
N THR A 177 13.58 -20.48 24.41
CA THR A 177 12.71 -19.60 25.21
C THR A 177 12.85 -18.13 24.81
N PHE A 178 14.07 -17.64 24.51
CA PHE A 178 14.35 -16.22 24.34
C PHE A 178 14.82 -15.88 22.92
N GLY A 179 14.28 -14.82 22.39
CA GLY A 179 14.71 -14.19 21.15
C GLY A 179 14.70 -12.66 21.26
N LEU A 180 15.52 -12.03 20.44
CA LEU A 180 15.56 -10.58 20.27
C LEU A 180 15.06 -10.23 18.87
N TYR A 181 14.44 -9.07 18.73
CA TYR A 181 14.13 -8.52 17.42
C TYR A 181 14.43 -7.02 17.33
N LEU A 182 14.78 -6.60 16.14
CA LEU A 182 14.94 -5.20 15.74
C LEU A 182 14.07 -4.99 14.48
N LYS A 183 13.29 -3.92 14.48
CA LYS A 183 12.53 -3.50 13.29
C LYS A 183 12.78 -2.01 13.04
N LEU A 184 13.22 -1.69 11.82
CA LEU A 184 13.42 -0.34 11.34
C LEU A 184 12.49 -0.12 10.16
N ASN A 185 11.57 0.83 10.28
CA ASN A 185 10.65 1.16 9.20
C ASN A 185 11.09 2.47 8.55
N ASN A 186 10.86 2.53 7.24
CA ASN A 186 11.16 3.69 6.40
C ASN A 186 12.59 4.22 6.61
N VAL A 187 13.58 3.34 6.47
CA VAL A 187 15.02 3.66 6.64
C VAL A 187 15.52 4.66 5.58
N LEU A 188 14.75 4.93 4.53
CA LEU A 188 15.02 5.98 3.57
C LEU A 188 14.60 7.38 4.06
N PHE A 189 13.98 7.47 5.22
CA PHE A 189 13.48 8.72 5.81
C PHE A 189 12.53 9.48 4.87
N GLN A 190 11.87 8.77 3.97
CA GLN A 190 10.99 9.40 3.01
C GLN A 190 9.74 9.97 3.68
N LYS A 191 9.42 11.21 3.35
CA LYS A 191 8.16 11.86 3.69
C LYS A 191 7.21 11.70 2.52
N TYR A 192 6.20 10.89 2.68
CA TYR A 192 5.13 10.70 1.71
C TYR A 192 3.77 10.80 2.40
N GLU A 193 2.75 11.02 1.60
CA GLU A 193 1.37 11.10 2.05
C GLU A 193 0.60 9.89 1.53
N LEU A 194 -0.19 9.26 2.38
CA LEU A 194 -1.09 8.20 1.95
C LEU A 194 -2.27 8.79 1.17
N TYR A 195 -2.84 9.85 1.71
CA TYR A 195 -3.79 10.75 1.04
C TYR A 195 -3.23 12.16 1.15
N TYR A 196 -3.61 13.04 0.26
CA TYR A 196 -3.15 14.43 0.28
C TYR A 196 -3.44 15.08 1.65
N GLY A 197 -2.41 15.69 2.24
CA GLY A 197 -2.48 16.29 3.59
C GLY A 197 -2.38 15.29 4.75
N TYR A 198 -2.20 13.99 4.48
CA TYR A 198 -2.03 12.95 5.51
C TYR A 198 -0.64 12.32 5.43
N PRO A 199 0.36 12.97 6.03
CA PRO A 199 1.73 12.46 6.02
C PRO A 199 1.84 11.19 6.86
N MET A 200 2.56 10.21 6.31
CA MET A 200 2.91 9.00 7.02
C MET A 200 4.16 9.22 7.88
N GLN A 201 4.30 8.36 8.89
CA GLN A 201 5.48 8.36 9.74
C GLN A 201 6.74 8.14 8.91
N SER A 202 7.72 9.03 9.03
CA SER A 202 8.97 8.93 8.28
C SER A 202 9.76 7.72 8.72
N PHE A 203 10.53 7.84 9.79
CA PHE A 203 11.36 6.74 10.31
C PHE A 203 10.82 6.27 11.66
N SER A 204 10.86 4.96 11.89
CA SER A 204 10.62 4.40 13.22
C SER A 204 11.51 3.20 13.48
N ALA A 205 11.92 3.03 14.74
CA ALA A 205 12.69 1.91 15.20
C ALA A 205 11.99 1.23 16.38
N MET A 206 12.02 -0.08 16.40
CA MET A 206 11.49 -0.89 17.49
C MET A 206 12.47 -2.01 17.82
N ILE A 207 12.74 -2.20 19.09
CA ILE A 207 13.51 -3.32 19.63
C ILE A 207 12.67 -4.03 20.68
N GLY A 208 12.76 -5.35 20.73
CA GLY A 208 12.02 -6.13 21.72
C GLY A 208 12.56 -7.53 21.93
N VAL A 209 11.93 -8.21 22.86
CA VAL A 209 12.24 -9.58 23.27
C VAL A 209 11.04 -10.46 23.00
N ASN A 210 11.25 -11.63 22.41
CA ASN A 210 10.26 -12.69 22.30
C ASN A 210 10.52 -13.72 23.38
N ILE A 211 9.48 -14.15 24.08
CA ILE A 211 9.54 -15.19 25.11
C ILE A 211 8.54 -16.29 24.73
N ASN A 212 9.03 -17.49 24.53
CA ASN A 212 8.22 -18.68 24.25
C ASN A 212 8.13 -19.54 25.52
N PHE A 213 6.93 -19.94 25.90
CA PHE A 213 6.64 -20.75 27.09
C PHE A 213 6.29 -22.16 26.70
#